data_65828e368586cdb4ff988fbf4d134ebf
#
_entry.id   65828e368586cdb4ff988fbf4d134ebf
#
_cell.length_a   1.000
_cell.length_b   1.000
_cell.length_c   1.000
_cell.angle_alpha   90.00
_cell.angle_beta   90.00
_cell.angle_gamma   90.00
#
_symmetry.space_group_name_H-M   'P 1'
#
loop_
_entity.id
_entity.type
_entity.pdbx_description
1 polymer ?
#
loop_
_entity_poly.entity_id
_entity_poly.type
_entity_poly.pdbx_seq_one_letter_code
_entity_poly.pdbx_strand_id
1 'polypeptide(L)'
;MRIISQICIATTLILCGSHSLYAAECSAKSGAATVPLLELYTSEGCSSCPPADKWLSGIKQDASKIIPLAFHVDYWDYIGWKDKFSKAEYNDRQRKIAAFGGAGFVYTPQFVMNGRDFKGSDGSRLNSMIETNQKLASRANLSLDAVTQANGEITLKTSAQAVKPSDAKNADIYVALYENKLVSFVKAGENSGRELKHDYVVREFFGAYQINNENQFSKIFTLKPEWNGRNAGAVIFVQNSQTGEILQSLALKFCNG
;
A
#
# COMPACT_ATOMS: atom_id res chain seq x y z
N MET A 1 56.88 33.91 -56.80
CA MET A 1 55.56 34.18 -56.27
C MET A 1 55.04 32.82 -55.64
N ARG A 2 55.16 32.65 -54.34
CA ARG A 2 54.79 31.43 -53.66
C ARG A 2 53.44 31.69 -52.99
N ILE A 3 52.39 30.91 -53.39
CA ILE A 3 51.08 30.98 -52.81
C ILE A 3 51.06 29.94 -51.63
N ILE A 4 50.90 30.45 -50.42
CA ILE A 4 50.73 29.62 -49.20
C ILE A 4 49.25 29.43 -49.03
N SER A 5 48.83 28.18 -49.22
CA SER A 5 47.43 27.74 -48.96
C SER A 5 47.28 27.46 -47.46
N GLN A 6 46.47 28.28 -46.77
CA GLN A 6 46.10 28.03 -45.36
C GLN A 6 44.94 27.03 -45.32
N ILE A 7 45.18 25.87 -44.73
CA ILE A 7 44.18 24.87 -44.42
C ILE A 7 43.59 25.23 -43.06
N CYS A 8 42.33 25.69 -43.02
CA CYS A 8 41.55 25.82 -41.79
C CYS A 8 40.99 24.44 -41.36
N ILE A 9 41.56 23.92 -40.27
CA ILE A 9 41.00 22.72 -39.61
C ILE A 9 39.88 23.20 -38.69
N ALA A 10 38.63 22.89 -39.07
CA ALA A 10 37.48 23.13 -38.22
C ALA A 10 37.38 21.99 -37.17
N THR A 11 37.70 22.30 -35.93
CA THR A 11 37.55 21.37 -34.80
C THR A 11 36.08 21.36 -34.35
N THR A 12 35.35 20.35 -34.72
CA THR A 12 33.95 20.14 -34.26
C THR A 12 34.02 19.64 -32.81
N LEU A 13 33.67 20.50 -31.85
CA LEU A 13 33.43 20.09 -30.46
C LEU A 13 32.10 19.30 -30.39
N ILE A 14 32.18 17.99 -30.17
CA ILE A 14 31.04 17.17 -29.84
C ILE A 14 30.75 17.40 -28.35
N LEU A 15 29.75 18.22 -28.02
CA LEU A 15 29.18 18.28 -26.68
C LEU A 15 28.46 16.96 -26.41
N CYS A 16 29.11 16.02 -25.73
CA CYS A 16 28.44 14.91 -25.07
C CYS A 16 27.59 15.48 -23.94
N GLY A 17 26.32 15.75 -24.22
CA GLY A 17 25.32 16.07 -23.20
C GLY A 17 25.15 14.86 -22.28
N SER A 18 25.69 14.93 -21.07
CA SER A 18 25.42 14.01 -20.00
C SER A 18 23.93 14.11 -19.67
N HIS A 19 23.11 13.20 -20.20
CA HIS A 19 21.74 13.03 -19.72
C HIS A 19 21.86 12.48 -18.30
N SER A 20 21.76 13.35 -17.31
CA SER A 20 21.55 12.94 -15.93
C SER A 20 20.22 12.21 -15.91
N LEU A 21 20.27 10.90 -15.74
CA LEU A 21 19.10 10.06 -15.47
C LEU A 21 18.61 10.46 -14.07
N TYR A 22 17.67 11.39 -14.01
CA TYR A 22 17.09 11.80 -12.73
C TYR A 22 16.30 10.63 -12.16
N ALA A 23 16.69 10.19 -10.98
CA ALA A 23 15.84 9.33 -10.15
C ALA A 23 14.68 10.19 -9.61
N ALA A 24 13.46 9.67 -9.69
CA ALA A 24 12.33 10.35 -9.06
C ALA A 24 12.30 10.02 -7.57
N GLU A 25 12.30 11.05 -6.74
CA GLU A 25 12.25 10.90 -5.29
C GLU A 25 10.93 11.41 -4.75
N CYS A 26 10.31 10.65 -3.85
CA CYS A 26 9.17 11.08 -3.09
C CYS A 26 9.22 10.60 -1.65
N SER A 27 8.63 11.38 -0.77
CA SER A 27 8.60 11.08 0.65
C SER A 27 7.26 11.45 1.27
N ALA A 28 6.95 10.77 2.37
CA ALA A 28 5.82 11.10 3.22
C ALA A 28 6.21 10.91 4.68
N LYS A 29 5.60 11.72 5.55
CA LYS A 29 5.71 11.60 7.01
C LYS A 29 4.32 11.69 7.62
N SER A 30 4.07 10.89 8.66
CA SER A 30 2.80 10.94 9.37
C SER A 30 2.63 12.26 10.13
N GLY A 31 1.38 12.72 10.21
CA GLY A 31 1.00 13.87 11.02
C GLY A 31 0.80 13.54 12.49
N ALA A 32 0.36 14.55 13.26
CA ALA A 32 0.10 14.42 14.69
C ALA A 32 -1.20 13.66 15.02
N ALA A 33 -2.13 13.57 14.08
CA ALA A 33 -3.37 12.82 14.24
C ALA A 33 -3.23 11.40 13.70
N THR A 34 -4.00 10.46 14.26
CA THR A 34 -4.06 9.08 13.76
C THR A 34 -4.81 9.02 12.43
N VAL A 35 -4.19 8.43 11.42
CA VAL A 35 -4.84 8.12 10.14
C VAL A 35 -5.38 6.69 10.19
N PRO A 36 -6.70 6.49 10.02
CA PRO A 36 -7.29 5.16 10.06
C PRO A 36 -6.95 4.33 8.83
N LEU A 37 -6.78 3.01 9.05
CA LEU A 37 -6.62 2.00 8.01
C LEU A 37 -7.96 1.31 7.76
N LEU A 38 -8.39 1.27 6.49
CA LEU A 38 -9.56 0.51 6.03
C LEU A 38 -9.09 -0.66 5.19
N GLU A 39 -9.31 -1.87 5.66
CA GLU A 39 -8.99 -3.09 4.94
C GLU A 39 -10.27 -3.70 4.36
N LEU A 40 -10.25 -4.11 3.11
CA LEU A 40 -11.27 -4.95 2.48
C LEU A 40 -10.69 -6.32 2.21
N TYR A 41 -11.29 -7.37 2.75
CA TYR A 41 -11.03 -8.75 2.37
C TYR A 41 -12.04 -9.17 1.30
N THR A 42 -11.54 -9.51 0.11
CA THR A 42 -12.31 -9.72 -1.11
C THR A 42 -11.76 -10.89 -1.93
N SER A 43 -12.46 -11.30 -2.97
CA SER A 43 -11.98 -12.28 -3.95
C SER A 43 -12.72 -12.11 -5.28
N GLU A 44 -12.04 -12.30 -6.40
CA GLU A 44 -12.65 -12.39 -7.73
C GLU A 44 -13.62 -13.58 -7.86
N GLY A 45 -13.45 -14.63 -7.03
CA GLY A 45 -14.33 -15.78 -6.97
C GLY A 45 -15.68 -15.54 -6.27
N CYS A 46 -15.78 -14.52 -5.44
CA CYS A 46 -16.93 -14.21 -4.61
C CYS A 46 -17.93 -13.29 -5.34
N SER A 47 -19.16 -13.73 -5.62
CA SER A 47 -20.15 -12.95 -6.39
C SER A 47 -20.68 -11.71 -5.68
N SER A 48 -20.62 -11.67 -4.35
CA SER A 48 -21.01 -10.51 -3.53
C SER A 48 -19.87 -9.48 -3.34
N CYS A 49 -18.65 -9.80 -3.78
CA CYS A 49 -17.48 -8.94 -3.58
C CYS A 49 -17.40 -7.72 -4.54
N PRO A 50 -17.75 -7.78 -5.82
CA PRO A 50 -17.58 -6.67 -6.76
C PRO A 50 -18.26 -5.35 -6.34
N PRO A 51 -19.43 -5.32 -5.70
CA PRO A 51 -19.99 -4.09 -5.15
C PRO A 51 -19.13 -3.46 -4.06
N ALA A 52 -18.48 -4.27 -3.20
CA ALA A 52 -17.58 -3.81 -2.16
C ALA A 52 -16.26 -3.25 -2.74
N ASP A 53 -15.69 -3.93 -3.73
CA ASP A 53 -14.51 -3.44 -4.46
C ASP A 53 -14.80 -2.09 -5.11
N LYS A 54 -15.96 -1.97 -5.79
CA LYS A 54 -16.40 -0.70 -6.38
C LYS A 54 -16.57 0.41 -5.35
N TRP A 55 -17.13 0.10 -4.19
CA TRP A 55 -17.27 1.07 -3.11
C TRP A 55 -15.91 1.54 -2.58
N LEU A 56 -14.98 0.60 -2.35
CA LEU A 56 -13.61 0.91 -1.93
C LEU A 56 -12.91 1.80 -2.97
N SER A 57 -13.01 1.47 -4.26
CA SER A 57 -12.45 2.28 -5.37
C SER A 57 -13.06 3.68 -5.47
N GLY A 58 -14.28 3.86 -4.95
CA GLY A 58 -14.97 5.14 -4.84
C GLY A 58 -14.45 6.05 -3.73
N ILE A 59 -13.64 5.52 -2.80
CA ILE A 59 -13.06 6.31 -1.72
C ILE A 59 -11.94 7.19 -2.28
N LYS A 60 -12.31 8.42 -2.67
CA LYS A 60 -11.38 9.45 -3.17
C LYS A 60 -10.85 10.29 -2.01
N GLN A 61 -10.38 9.65 -0.98
CA GLN A 61 -9.91 10.34 0.19
C GLN A 61 -8.44 10.76 0.05
N ASP A 62 -8.15 11.89 0.66
CA ASP A 62 -6.80 12.28 0.97
C ASP A 62 -6.17 11.21 1.90
N ALA A 63 -4.97 10.74 1.58
CA ALA A 63 -4.25 9.75 2.38
C ALA A 63 -3.93 10.24 3.81
N SER A 64 -4.11 11.53 4.09
CA SER A 64 -4.06 12.09 5.45
C SER A 64 -5.34 11.84 6.27
N LYS A 65 -6.40 11.32 5.64
CA LYS A 65 -7.71 11.09 6.29
C LYS A 65 -8.06 9.64 6.45
N ILE A 66 -7.72 8.80 5.48
CA ILE A 66 -7.96 7.35 5.49
C ILE A 66 -7.04 6.66 4.49
N ILE A 67 -6.59 5.46 4.82
CA ILE A 67 -5.80 4.62 3.92
C ILE A 67 -6.58 3.33 3.64
N PRO A 68 -7.10 3.14 2.41
CA PRO A 68 -7.73 1.90 1.99
C PRO A 68 -6.69 0.89 1.48
N LEU A 69 -6.92 -0.41 1.77
CA LEU A 69 -6.20 -1.57 1.22
C LEU A 69 -7.18 -2.69 0.91
N ALA A 70 -7.01 -3.37 -0.23
CA ALA A 70 -7.77 -4.56 -0.62
C ALA A 70 -6.87 -5.80 -0.55
N PHE A 71 -7.24 -6.76 0.27
CA PHE A 71 -6.58 -8.05 0.44
C PHE A 71 -7.41 -9.13 -0.25
N HIS A 72 -6.87 -9.73 -1.31
CA HIS A 72 -7.53 -10.81 -2.02
C HIS A 72 -7.23 -12.15 -1.36
N VAL A 73 -8.29 -12.82 -0.87
CA VAL A 73 -8.20 -14.11 -0.18
C VAL A 73 -8.29 -15.27 -1.16
N ASP A 74 -7.61 -16.38 -0.88
CA ASP A 74 -7.52 -17.53 -1.79
C ASP A 74 -8.55 -18.63 -1.49
N TYR A 75 -9.30 -18.56 -0.40
CA TYR A 75 -10.27 -19.59 -0.03
C TYR A 75 -11.53 -19.63 -0.91
N TRP A 76 -11.59 -18.82 -1.98
CA TRP A 76 -12.56 -18.91 -3.07
C TRP A 76 -12.00 -19.56 -4.34
N ASP A 77 -10.68 -19.78 -4.43
CA ASP A 77 -10.03 -20.27 -5.66
C ASP A 77 -10.50 -21.67 -6.08
N TYR A 78 -11.09 -22.45 -5.15
CA TYR A 78 -11.60 -23.80 -5.40
C TYR A 78 -12.82 -23.85 -6.33
N ILE A 79 -13.53 -22.72 -6.56
CA ILE A 79 -14.74 -22.69 -7.40
C ILE A 79 -14.46 -22.60 -8.90
N GLY A 80 -13.22 -22.85 -9.33
CA GLY A 80 -12.84 -22.91 -10.74
C GLY A 80 -12.21 -21.64 -11.30
N TRP A 81 -12.08 -20.58 -10.51
CA TRP A 81 -11.35 -19.37 -10.84
C TRP A 81 -10.28 -19.07 -9.79
N LYS A 82 -9.02 -19.06 -10.22
CA LYS A 82 -7.92 -18.65 -9.35
C LYS A 82 -7.72 -17.14 -9.46
N ASP A 83 -7.95 -16.45 -8.37
CA ASP A 83 -7.71 -15.01 -8.28
C ASP A 83 -6.20 -14.74 -8.30
N LYS A 84 -5.73 -14.02 -9.35
CA LYS A 84 -4.30 -13.74 -9.54
C LYS A 84 -3.69 -12.80 -8.49
N PHE A 85 -4.51 -12.20 -7.65
CA PHE A 85 -4.08 -11.30 -6.57
C PHE A 85 -4.15 -11.99 -5.20
N SER A 86 -4.79 -13.17 -5.12
CA SER A 86 -4.98 -13.87 -3.86
C SER A 86 -3.68 -14.44 -3.30
N LYS A 87 -3.55 -14.41 -1.98
CA LYS A 87 -2.46 -15.05 -1.25
C LYS A 87 -2.96 -15.63 0.07
N ALA A 88 -2.47 -16.81 0.45
CA ALA A 88 -2.82 -17.48 1.70
C ALA A 88 -2.50 -16.62 2.93
N GLU A 89 -1.41 -15.84 2.89
CA GLU A 89 -1.04 -14.93 3.98
C GLU A 89 -2.10 -13.86 4.28
N TYR A 90 -2.96 -13.51 3.31
CA TYR A 90 -4.05 -12.56 3.51
C TYR A 90 -5.22 -13.20 4.27
N ASN A 91 -5.43 -14.50 4.10
CA ASN A 91 -6.38 -15.24 4.94
C ASN A 91 -5.93 -15.27 6.40
N ASP A 92 -4.62 -15.51 6.61
CA ASP A 92 -4.05 -15.56 7.97
C ASP A 92 -4.17 -14.20 8.65
N ARG A 93 -3.90 -13.11 7.90
CA ARG A 93 -4.16 -11.76 8.40
C ARG A 93 -5.62 -11.55 8.76
N GLN A 94 -6.55 -11.93 7.90
CA GLN A 94 -7.98 -11.81 8.15
C GLN A 94 -8.41 -12.56 9.42
N ARG A 95 -7.94 -13.80 9.59
CA ARG A 95 -8.21 -14.60 10.79
C ARG A 95 -7.63 -13.95 12.05
N LYS A 96 -6.39 -13.41 11.97
CA LYS A 96 -5.77 -12.68 13.08
C LYS A 96 -6.62 -11.47 13.49
N ILE A 97 -7.11 -10.69 12.53
CA ILE A 97 -7.99 -9.54 12.80
C ILE A 97 -9.32 -9.98 13.39
N ALA A 98 -9.94 -11.03 12.86
CA ALA A 98 -11.19 -11.57 13.39
C ALA A 98 -11.04 -12.01 14.87
N ALA A 99 -9.92 -12.65 15.21
CA ALA A 99 -9.62 -13.07 16.57
C ALA A 99 -9.50 -11.89 17.55
N PHE A 100 -8.94 -10.74 17.16
CA PHE A 100 -8.93 -9.55 18.01
C PHE A 100 -10.34 -9.02 18.32
N GLY A 101 -11.30 -9.25 17.42
CA GLY A 101 -12.71 -8.92 17.60
C GLY A 101 -13.53 -9.99 18.33
N GLY A 102 -12.91 -11.13 18.70
CA GLY A 102 -13.60 -12.28 19.29
C GLY A 102 -14.46 -13.07 18.27
N ALA A 103 -14.29 -12.82 16.96
CA ALA A 103 -15.03 -13.56 15.93
C ALA A 103 -14.36 -14.91 15.65
N GLY A 104 -15.18 -15.97 15.62
CA GLY A 104 -14.73 -17.34 15.31
C GLY A 104 -14.72 -17.67 13.81
N PHE A 105 -15.09 -16.74 12.94
CA PHE A 105 -15.18 -16.96 11.49
C PHE A 105 -14.78 -15.70 10.72
N VAL A 106 -14.43 -15.92 9.45
CA VAL A 106 -14.14 -14.88 8.46
C VAL A 106 -15.11 -15.00 7.28
N TYR A 107 -15.31 -13.93 6.54
CA TYR A 107 -16.24 -13.90 5.38
C TYR A 107 -15.75 -12.87 4.35
N THR A 108 -16.31 -12.95 3.14
CA THR A 108 -16.13 -11.93 2.10
C THR A 108 -17.47 -11.47 1.53
N PRO A 109 -17.59 -10.21 1.11
CA PRO A 109 -16.62 -9.14 1.38
C PRO A 109 -16.65 -8.74 2.86
N GLN A 110 -15.49 -8.55 3.49
CA GLN A 110 -15.40 -8.07 4.86
C GLN A 110 -14.59 -6.77 4.89
N PHE A 111 -15.19 -5.71 5.43
CA PHE A 111 -14.47 -4.49 5.75
C PHE A 111 -13.98 -4.51 7.21
N VAL A 112 -12.77 -4.02 7.39
CA VAL A 112 -12.15 -3.85 8.71
C VAL A 112 -11.64 -2.42 8.82
N MET A 113 -12.07 -1.70 9.85
CA MET A 113 -11.62 -0.35 10.16
C MET A 113 -10.79 -0.35 11.44
N ASN A 114 -9.53 0.05 11.35
CA ASN A 114 -8.62 0.08 12.50
C ASN A 114 -8.59 -1.24 13.29
N GLY A 115 -8.54 -2.38 12.61
CA GLY A 115 -8.49 -3.71 13.22
C GLY A 115 -9.82 -4.19 13.81
N ARG A 116 -10.94 -3.57 13.48
CA ARG A 116 -12.29 -3.97 13.89
C ARG A 116 -13.23 -4.17 12.72
N ASP A 117 -14.07 -5.18 12.80
CA ASP A 117 -15.09 -5.45 11.78
C ASP A 117 -15.96 -4.21 11.55
N PHE A 118 -16.02 -3.77 10.30
CA PHE A 118 -16.81 -2.62 9.85
C PHE A 118 -17.92 -3.12 8.94
N LYS A 119 -19.10 -3.35 9.51
CA LYS A 119 -20.24 -3.89 8.76
C LYS A 119 -20.80 -2.87 7.78
N GLY A 120 -20.84 -3.27 6.52
CA GLY A 120 -21.46 -2.54 5.44
C GLY A 120 -20.59 -1.46 4.80
N SER A 121 -21.07 -0.94 3.67
CA SER A 121 -20.47 0.15 2.88
C SER A 121 -21.23 1.47 3.14
N ASP A 122 -21.38 1.86 4.40
CA ASP A 122 -22.08 3.08 4.79
C ASP A 122 -21.10 4.26 4.85
N GLY A 123 -21.24 5.18 3.88
CA GLY A 123 -20.39 6.36 3.77
C GLY A 123 -20.54 7.34 4.93
N SER A 124 -21.72 7.44 5.56
CA SER A 124 -21.93 8.33 6.70
C SER A 124 -21.19 7.84 7.94
N ARG A 125 -21.27 6.53 8.19
CA ARG A 125 -20.54 5.87 9.26
C ARG A 125 -19.01 5.95 9.03
N LEU A 126 -18.56 5.76 7.76
CA LEU A 126 -17.15 5.94 7.41
C LEU A 126 -16.65 7.33 7.76
N ASN A 127 -17.37 8.38 7.34
CA ASN A 127 -16.99 9.78 7.62
C ASN A 127 -16.93 10.06 9.13
N SER A 128 -17.91 9.60 9.89
CA SER A 128 -17.92 9.74 11.36
C SER A 128 -16.71 9.06 12.02
N MET A 129 -16.32 7.89 11.54
CA MET A 129 -15.13 7.19 12.05
C MET A 129 -13.84 7.91 11.66
N ILE A 130 -13.73 8.46 10.44
CA ILE A 130 -12.60 9.29 10.02
C ILE A 130 -12.47 10.51 10.95
N GLU A 131 -13.55 11.25 11.16
CA GLU A 131 -13.56 12.41 12.04
C GLU A 131 -13.19 12.08 13.49
N THR A 132 -13.63 10.93 13.98
CA THR A 132 -13.28 10.44 15.33
C THR A 132 -11.79 10.13 15.41
N ASN A 133 -11.23 9.44 14.42
CA ASN A 133 -9.80 9.09 14.41
C ASN A 133 -8.91 10.33 14.27
N GLN A 134 -9.32 11.34 13.50
CA GLN A 134 -8.58 12.59 13.36
C GLN A 134 -8.45 13.39 14.66
N LYS A 135 -9.30 13.11 15.65
CA LYS A 135 -9.19 13.70 17.00
C LYS A 135 -8.23 12.94 17.92
N LEU A 136 -7.79 11.74 17.52
CA LEU A 136 -6.85 10.93 18.30
C LEU A 136 -5.43 11.33 17.96
N ALA A 137 -4.61 11.56 18.98
CA ALA A 137 -3.18 11.78 18.79
C ALA A 137 -2.52 10.49 18.26
N SER A 138 -1.61 10.67 17.32
CA SER A 138 -0.78 9.57 16.81
C SER A 138 0.04 8.96 17.95
N ARG A 139 0.16 7.64 17.93
CA ARG A 139 0.98 6.87 18.88
C ARG A 139 2.28 6.34 18.25
N ALA A 140 2.48 6.60 16.94
CA ALA A 140 3.72 6.34 16.24
C ALA A 140 4.00 7.41 15.20
N ASN A 141 5.28 7.76 15.01
CA ASN A 141 5.76 8.58 13.91
C ASN A 141 6.25 7.66 12.78
N LEU A 142 5.78 7.88 11.56
CA LEU A 142 6.09 7.05 10.41
C LEU A 142 6.74 7.87 9.31
N SER A 143 7.68 7.28 8.55
CA SER A 143 8.15 7.84 7.30
C SER A 143 8.29 6.79 6.21
N LEU A 144 8.08 7.23 4.98
CA LEU A 144 8.29 6.52 3.73
C LEU A 144 9.09 7.42 2.79
N ASP A 145 10.22 6.93 2.29
CA ASP A 145 11.03 7.61 1.28
C ASP A 145 11.25 6.62 0.11
N ALA A 146 10.84 6.98 -1.09
CA ALA A 146 10.96 6.15 -2.27
C ALA A 146 11.80 6.83 -3.35
N VAL A 147 12.75 6.07 -3.92
CA VAL A 147 13.59 6.50 -5.03
C VAL A 147 13.36 5.54 -6.19
N THR A 148 12.81 6.03 -7.30
CA THR A 148 12.64 5.26 -8.53
C THR A 148 13.87 5.44 -9.40
N GLN A 149 14.57 4.36 -9.68
CA GLN A 149 15.74 4.33 -10.54
C GLN A 149 15.34 4.37 -12.03
N ALA A 150 16.27 4.76 -12.89
CA ALA A 150 16.04 4.82 -14.34
C ALA A 150 15.66 3.45 -14.96
N ASN A 151 16.09 2.34 -14.34
CA ASN A 151 15.71 0.98 -14.75
C ASN A 151 14.33 0.55 -14.24
N GLY A 152 13.59 1.45 -13.56
CA GLY A 152 12.28 1.19 -12.96
C GLY A 152 12.32 0.50 -11.59
N GLU A 153 13.50 0.16 -11.08
CA GLU A 153 13.64 -0.36 -9.71
C GLU A 153 13.31 0.75 -8.69
N ILE A 154 12.60 0.39 -7.64
CA ILE A 154 12.24 1.32 -6.57
C ILE A 154 12.93 0.90 -5.28
N THR A 155 13.71 1.81 -4.71
CA THR A 155 14.21 1.67 -3.34
C THR A 155 13.26 2.37 -2.39
N LEU A 156 12.63 1.61 -1.50
CA LEU A 156 11.69 2.11 -0.49
C LEU A 156 12.34 2.01 0.90
N LYS A 157 12.64 3.14 1.50
CA LYS A 157 13.05 3.23 2.91
C LYS A 157 11.83 3.49 3.77
N THR A 158 11.69 2.71 4.82
CA THR A 158 10.58 2.81 5.77
C THR A 158 11.10 3.03 7.17
N SER A 159 10.44 3.84 7.98
CA SER A 159 10.74 3.94 9.40
C SER A 159 9.49 4.13 10.25
N ALA A 160 9.56 3.66 11.49
CA ALA A 160 8.56 3.87 12.50
C ALA A 160 9.23 4.14 13.85
N GLN A 161 8.64 5.05 14.64
CA GLN A 161 9.07 5.36 15.99
C GLN A 161 7.83 5.47 16.88
N ALA A 162 7.78 4.67 17.96
CA ALA A 162 6.72 4.79 18.93
C ALA A 162 6.84 6.11 19.69
N VAL A 163 5.72 6.79 19.93
CA VAL A 163 5.69 8.06 20.68
C VAL A 163 5.98 7.81 22.15
N LYS A 164 5.54 6.68 22.70
CA LYS A 164 5.79 6.27 24.09
C LYS A 164 6.38 4.86 24.14
N PRO A 165 7.27 4.56 25.10
CA PRO A 165 7.82 3.20 25.30
C PRO A 165 6.73 2.14 25.52
N SER A 166 5.61 2.52 26.18
CA SER A 166 4.47 1.63 26.38
C SER A 166 3.81 1.19 25.08
N ASP A 167 3.83 2.04 24.05
CA ASP A 167 3.28 1.72 22.74
C ASP A 167 4.22 0.79 21.95
N ALA A 168 5.54 0.93 22.12
CA ALA A 168 6.54 0.09 21.47
C ALA A 168 6.46 -1.38 21.87
N LYS A 169 6.14 -1.67 23.13
CA LYS A 169 6.15 -3.04 23.69
C LYS A 169 5.26 -4.03 22.90
N ASN A 170 4.14 -3.55 22.38
CA ASN A 170 3.17 -4.36 21.66
C ASN A 170 2.94 -3.83 20.24
N ALA A 171 3.94 -3.21 19.62
CA ALA A 171 3.83 -2.64 18.27
C ALA A 171 4.35 -3.60 17.22
N ASP A 172 3.44 -4.13 16.41
CA ASP A 172 3.74 -4.83 15.16
C ASP A 172 3.75 -3.82 14.02
N ILE A 173 4.83 -3.80 13.22
CA ILE A 173 4.95 -2.95 12.05
C ILE A 173 4.71 -3.78 10.79
N TYR A 174 3.87 -3.27 9.92
CA TYR A 174 3.58 -3.85 8.63
C TYR A 174 3.85 -2.86 7.50
N VAL A 175 4.29 -3.40 6.37
CA VAL A 175 4.45 -2.65 5.12
C VAL A 175 3.68 -3.37 4.03
N ALA A 176 2.76 -2.67 3.35
CA ALA A 176 2.01 -3.16 2.22
C ALA A 176 2.42 -2.40 0.95
N LEU A 177 2.65 -3.11 -0.14
CA LEU A 177 2.76 -2.54 -1.47
C LEU A 177 1.42 -2.74 -2.17
N TYR A 178 0.85 -1.67 -2.70
CA TYR A 178 -0.45 -1.74 -3.35
C TYR A 178 -0.41 -1.21 -4.78
N GLU A 179 -1.36 -1.67 -5.59
CA GLU A 179 -1.54 -1.24 -6.96
C GLU A 179 -3.01 -0.89 -7.24
N ASN A 180 -3.21 0.15 -8.05
CA ASN A 180 -4.52 0.65 -8.48
C ASN A 180 -4.76 0.36 -9.96
N LYS A 181 -6.01 0.53 -10.40
CA LYS A 181 -6.44 0.42 -11.80
C LYS A 181 -6.16 -0.95 -12.40
N LEU A 182 -6.24 -1.98 -11.59
CA LEU A 182 -6.12 -3.35 -12.06
C LEU A 182 -7.43 -3.80 -12.70
N VAL A 183 -7.31 -4.61 -13.75
CA VAL A 183 -8.47 -5.16 -14.48
C VAL A 183 -8.29 -6.67 -14.63
N SER A 184 -9.36 -7.42 -14.41
CA SER A 184 -9.43 -8.85 -14.63
C SER A 184 -10.65 -9.22 -15.44
N PHE A 185 -10.47 -10.14 -16.39
CA PHE A 185 -11.56 -10.77 -17.14
C PHE A 185 -11.76 -12.17 -16.59
N VAL A 186 -12.76 -12.35 -15.75
CA VAL A 186 -13.04 -13.61 -15.04
C VAL A 186 -13.65 -14.61 -16.02
N LYS A 187 -13.05 -15.79 -16.14
CA LYS A 187 -13.45 -16.79 -17.14
C LYS A 187 -14.24 -17.98 -16.54
N ALA A 188 -14.27 -18.13 -15.22
CA ALA A 188 -14.94 -19.22 -14.53
C ALA A 188 -15.43 -18.79 -13.14
N GLY A 189 -16.11 -19.68 -12.40
CA GLY A 189 -16.65 -19.39 -11.08
C GLY A 189 -17.87 -18.48 -11.12
N GLU A 190 -18.24 -17.92 -9.96
CA GLU A 190 -19.48 -17.14 -9.79
C GLU A 190 -19.49 -15.80 -10.56
N ASN A 191 -18.34 -15.24 -10.87
CA ASN A 191 -18.19 -14.00 -11.63
C ASN A 191 -17.80 -14.24 -13.10
N SER A 192 -17.99 -15.45 -13.63
CA SER A 192 -17.67 -15.79 -15.03
C SER A 192 -18.28 -14.80 -16.02
N GLY A 193 -17.48 -14.38 -17.02
CA GLY A 193 -17.85 -13.42 -18.06
C GLY A 193 -17.81 -11.95 -17.65
N ARG A 194 -17.41 -11.62 -16.41
CA ARG A 194 -17.37 -10.25 -15.91
C ARG A 194 -15.97 -9.65 -16.07
N GLU A 195 -15.92 -8.35 -16.39
CA GLU A 195 -14.74 -7.50 -16.19
C GLU A 195 -14.80 -6.91 -14.79
N LEU A 196 -13.81 -7.22 -13.97
CA LEU A 196 -13.65 -6.69 -12.61
C LEU A 196 -12.55 -5.63 -12.58
N LYS A 197 -12.78 -4.56 -11.83
CA LYS A 197 -11.84 -3.44 -11.65
C LYS A 197 -11.51 -3.31 -10.19
N HIS A 198 -10.22 -3.16 -9.89
CA HIS A 198 -9.72 -3.15 -8.53
C HIS A 198 -8.77 -1.99 -8.30
N ASP A 199 -8.88 -1.37 -7.14
CA ASP A 199 -7.96 -0.37 -6.61
C ASP A 199 -7.47 -0.77 -5.23
N TYR A 200 -6.33 -0.21 -4.81
CA TYR A 200 -5.70 -0.45 -3.50
C TYR A 200 -5.33 -1.92 -3.24
N VAL A 201 -5.17 -2.72 -4.31
CA VAL A 201 -4.88 -4.16 -4.19
C VAL A 201 -3.51 -4.38 -3.59
N VAL A 202 -3.45 -5.04 -2.46
CA VAL A 202 -2.18 -5.43 -1.84
C VAL A 202 -1.51 -6.49 -2.68
N ARG A 203 -0.30 -6.18 -3.17
CA ARG A 203 0.51 -7.06 -4.01
C ARG A 203 1.59 -7.77 -3.21
N GLU A 204 2.16 -7.07 -2.24
CA GLU A 204 3.13 -7.61 -1.28
C GLU A 204 2.81 -7.10 0.12
N PHE A 205 3.00 -7.97 1.10
CA PHE A 205 2.73 -7.67 2.51
C PHE A 205 3.86 -8.18 3.38
N PHE A 206 4.45 -7.30 4.17
CA PHE A 206 5.63 -7.59 4.97
C PHE A 206 5.36 -7.29 6.45
N GLY A 207 5.87 -8.12 7.32
CA GLY A 207 5.71 -8.02 8.79
C GLY A 207 5.25 -9.35 9.38
N ALA A 208 4.98 -9.42 10.65
CA ALA A 208 5.15 -8.35 11.61
C ALA A 208 6.62 -8.11 11.95
N TYR A 209 7.06 -6.85 11.89
CA TYR A 209 8.36 -6.46 12.40
C TYR A 209 8.19 -5.80 13.77
N GLN A 210 9.21 -5.90 14.61
CA GLN A 210 9.18 -5.33 15.96
C GLN A 210 9.94 -3.99 16.00
N ILE A 211 9.48 -3.10 16.85
CA ILE A 211 10.22 -1.91 17.25
C ILE A 211 11.37 -2.36 18.19
N ASN A 212 12.58 -1.85 17.96
CA ASN A 212 13.74 -2.16 18.78
C ASN A 212 13.69 -1.47 20.18
N ASN A 213 14.70 -1.73 21.01
CA ASN A 213 14.79 -1.16 22.37
C ASN A 213 14.93 0.37 22.40
N GLU A 214 15.26 1.01 21.29
CA GLU A 214 15.33 2.47 21.13
C GLU A 214 13.97 3.05 20.65
N ASN A 215 12.91 2.26 20.67
CA ASN A 215 11.56 2.58 20.16
C ASN A 215 11.54 2.91 18.66
N GLN A 216 12.46 2.32 17.88
CA GLN A 216 12.64 2.60 16.46
C GLN A 216 12.59 1.33 15.61
N PHE A 217 12.15 1.51 14.38
CA PHE A 217 12.22 0.54 13.30
C PHE A 217 12.68 1.24 12.01
N SER A 218 13.55 0.59 11.25
CA SER A 218 13.91 1.03 9.90
C SER A 218 14.20 -0.18 9.02
N LYS A 219 13.69 -0.17 7.78
CA LYS A 219 13.96 -1.20 6.78
C LYS A 219 13.94 -0.60 5.38
N ILE A 220 14.79 -1.16 4.51
CA ILE A 220 14.86 -0.82 3.09
C ILE A 220 14.33 -2.02 2.30
N PHE A 221 13.48 -1.76 1.33
CA PHE A 221 12.96 -2.71 0.35
C PHE A 221 13.42 -2.29 -1.04
N THR A 222 13.82 -3.27 -1.86
CA THR A 222 14.09 -3.07 -3.28
C THR A 222 12.99 -3.77 -4.07
N LEU A 223 12.26 -3.00 -4.86
CA LEU A 223 11.10 -3.46 -5.61
C LEU A 223 11.44 -3.56 -7.09
N LYS A 224 11.00 -4.65 -7.72
CA LYS A 224 11.24 -4.92 -9.13
C LYS A 224 10.46 -3.96 -10.06
N PRO A 225 10.96 -3.68 -11.26
CA PRO A 225 10.32 -2.73 -12.20
C PRO A 225 9.02 -3.26 -12.84
N GLU A 226 8.67 -4.53 -12.68
CA GLU A 226 7.42 -5.13 -13.19
C GLU A 226 6.15 -4.51 -12.57
N TRP A 227 6.32 -3.76 -11.49
CA TRP A 227 5.26 -2.97 -10.87
C TRP A 227 4.97 -1.73 -11.72
N ASN A 228 3.72 -1.49 -12.03
CA ASN A 228 3.34 -0.23 -12.67
C ASN A 228 3.47 0.93 -11.65
N GLY A 229 4.66 1.51 -11.55
CA GLY A 229 4.98 2.57 -10.59
C GLY A 229 4.00 3.76 -10.61
N ARG A 230 3.33 4.02 -11.76
CA ARG A 230 2.33 5.09 -11.87
C ARG A 230 1.08 4.85 -11.05
N ASN A 231 0.70 3.60 -10.85
CA ASN A 231 -0.50 3.20 -10.12
C ASN A 231 -0.19 2.51 -8.79
N ALA A 232 1.09 2.42 -8.42
CA ALA A 232 1.54 1.73 -7.24
C ALA A 232 1.95 2.70 -6.11
N GLY A 233 1.99 2.15 -4.90
CA GLY A 233 2.46 2.87 -3.72
C GLY A 233 2.73 1.92 -2.57
N ALA A 234 3.16 2.49 -1.46
CA ALA A 234 3.42 1.79 -0.23
C ALA A 234 2.59 2.35 0.92
N VAL A 235 2.24 1.47 1.84
CA VAL A 235 1.64 1.82 3.13
C VAL A 235 2.50 1.22 4.23
N ILE A 236 2.87 2.01 5.23
CA ILE A 236 3.39 1.51 6.49
C ILE A 236 2.34 1.77 7.58
N PHE A 237 2.13 0.81 8.46
CA PHE A 237 1.29 1.01 9.62
C PHE A 237 1.81 0.26 10.85
N VAL A 238 1.47 0.79 12.02
CA VAL A 238 1.78 0.19 13.31
C VAL A 238 0.49 -0.28 13.95
N GLN A 239 0.46 -1.55 14.32
CA GLN A 239 -0.69 -2.21 14.93
C GLN A 239 -0.32 -2.75 16.31
N ASN A 240 -1.19 -2.55 17.28
CA ASN A 240 -1.03 -3.19 18.59
C ASN A 240 -1.26 -4.70 18.47
N SER A 241 -0.25 -5.50 18.81
CA SER A 241 -0.24 -6.96 18.67
C SER A 241 -1.20 -7.69 19.61
N GLN A 242 -1.69 -7.02 20.66
CA GLN A 242 -2.61 -7.59 21.65
C GLN A 242 -4.07 -7.22 21.32
N THR A 243 -4.29 -6.01 20.85
CA THR A 243 -5.65 -5.48 20.66
C THR A 243 -6.07 -5.40 19.20
N GLY A 244 -5.12 -5.44 18.26
CA GLY A 244 -5.38 -5.24 16.84
C GLY A 244 -5.60 -3.77 16.43
N GLU A 245 -5.58 -2.83 17.39
CA GLU A 245 -5.75 -1.40 17.13
C GLU A 245 -4.63 -0.85 16.25
N ILE A 246 -4.97 -0.03 15.25
CA ILE A 246 -3.98 0.70 14.45
C ILE A 246 -3.56 1.96 15.21
N LEU A 247 -2.27 2.04 15.51
CA LEU A 247 -1.67 3.16 16.26
C LEU A 247 -1.34 4.34 15.37
N GLN A 248 -0.99 4.08 14.12
CA GLN A 248 -0.80 5.05 13.03
C GLN A 248 -0.68 4.32 11.71
N SER A 249 -1.06 4.99 10.62
CA SER A 249 -0.80 4.54 9.26
C SER A 249 -0.34 5.70 8.36
N LEU A 250 0.44 5.37 7.33
CA LEU A 250 0.98 6.33 6.36
C LEU A 250 1.06 5.69 4.98
N ALA A 251 0.59 6.40 3.96
CA ALA A 251 0.71 5.98 2.57
C ALA A 251 1.61 6.92 1.78
N LEU A 252 2.32 6.36 0.80
CA LEU A 252 3.08 7.08 -0.21
C LEU A 252 2.77 6.47 -1.58
N LYS A 253 2.22 7.28 -2.48
CA LYS A 253 2.15 6.93 -3.90
C LYS A 253 3.54 7.11 -4.52
N PHE A 254 4.01 6.14 -5.31
CA PHE A 254 5.31 6.25 -5.95
C PHE A 254 5.33 7.36 -7.00
N CYS A 255 6.44 8.10 -7.03
CA CYS A 255 6.70 9.11 -8.04
C CYS A 255 7.12 8.42 -9.35
N ASN A 256 6.78 9.05 -10.45
CA ASN A 256 7.30 8.68 -11.76
C ASN A 256 8.54 9.52 -12.05
N GLY A 257 9.59 8.86 -12.54
CA GLY A 257 10.71 9.51 -13.18
C GLY A 257 10.32 10.05 -14.56
#